data_6571a3fa504ee303cd7540152e3a0a65
#
_entry.id   6571a3fa504ee303cd7540152e3a0a65
#
_cell.length_a   1.000
_cell.length_b   1.000
_cell.length_c   1.000
_cell.angle_alpha   90.00
_cell.angle_beta   90.00
_cell.angle_gamma   90.00
#
_symmetry.space_group_name_H-M   'P 1'
#
loop_
_entity.id
_entity.type
_entity.pdbx_description
1 polymer ?
#
loop_
_entity_poly.entity_id
_entity_poly.type
_entity_poly.pdbx_seq_one_letter_code
_entity_poly.pdbx_strand_id
1 'polypeptide(L)'
;QTKLANMLTDITQMQLVAWRLGTLKDEGRLHPSMVSLAKRANVGKALEIARVARDMMGGNGITGEYRVIHHMVNLESVNTYEGTYDIHGLILGRELTGIQAFTPLGNDLPSGDGAATAPPQVAKEVGST
;
A
#
# COMPACT_ATOMS: atom_id res chain seq x y z
N GLN A 1 -12.94 -7.47 22.10
CA GLN A 1 -12.55 -8.70 21.39
C GLN A 1 -12.58 -8.49 19.87
N THR A 2 -13.65 -7.97 19.29
CA THR A 2 -13.78 -7.75 17.84
C THR A 2 -12.67 -6.86 17.27
N LYS A 3 -12.34 -5.74 17.93
CA LYS A 3 -11.22 -4.87 17.52
C LYS A 3 -9.89 -5.65 17.46
N LEU A 4 -9.61 -6.48 18.47
CA LEU A 4 -8.38 -7.31 18.49
C LEU A 4 -8.38 -8.38 17.39
N ALA A 5 -9.50 -9.01 17.13
CA ALA A 5 -9.63 -9.99 16.04
C ALA A 5 -9.40 -9.35 14.68
N ASN A 6 -9.96 -8.15 14.44
CA ASN A 6 -9.72 -7.39 13.21
C ASN A 6 -8.24 -7.00 13.05
N MET A 7 -7.60 -6.52 14.12
CA MET A 7 -6.16 -6.22 14.11
C MET A 7 -5.32 -7.44 13.75
N LEU A 8 -5.62 -8.59 14.37
CA LEU A 8 -4.89 -9.84 14.08
C LEU A 8 -5.07 -10.25 12.62
N THR A 9 -6.28 -10.14 12.10
CA THR A 9 -6.58 -10.43 10.68
C THR A 9 -5.78 -9.53 9.76
N ASP A 10 -5.80 -8.22 9.99
CA ASP A 10 -5.06 -7.24 9.18
C ASP A 10 -3.54 -7.49 9.27
N ILE A 11 -3.00 -7.75 10.47
CA ILE A 11 -1.57 -8.05 10.66
C ILE A 11 -1.17 -9.31 9.88
N THR A 12 -1.98 -10.36 9.94
CA THR A 12 -1.71 -11.60 9.20
C THR A 12 -1.66 -11.34 7.69
N GLN A 13 -2.61 -10.57 7.16
CA GLN A 13 -2.64 -10.20 5.74
C GLN A 13 -1.39 -9.37 5.35
N MET A 14 -1.01 -8.39 6.18
CA MET A 14 0.19 -7.56 5.96
C MET A 14 1.46 -8.41 5.92
N GLN A 15 1.59 -9.38 6.81
CA GLN A 15 2.72 -10.31 6.85
C GLN A 15 2.79 -11.18 5.59
N LEU A 16 1.65 -11.70 5.13
CA LEU A 16 1.58 -12.47 3.88
C LEU A 16 1.98 -11.64 2.66
N VAL A 17 1.54 -10.38 2.58
CA VAL A 17 1.96 -9.46 1.52
C VAL A 17 3.47 -9.23 1.57
N ALA A 18 4.03 -8.94 2.74
CA ALA A 18 5.47 -8.72 2.90
C ALA A 18 6.29 -9.97 2.53
N TRP A 19 5.84 -11.14 2.99
CA TRP A 19 6.48 -12.41 2.64
C TRP A 19 6.44 -12.68 1.13
N ARG A 20 5.29 -12.46 0.49
CA ARG A 20 5.17 -12.63 -0.97
C ARG A 20 6.10 -11.70 -1.75
N LEU A 21 6.25 -10.45 -1.31
CA LEU A 21 7.21 -9.53 -1.93
C LEU A 21 8.65 -10.02 -1.82
N GLY A 22 9.03 -10.51 -0.63
CA GLY A 22 10.36 -11.12 -0.43
C GLY A 22 10.61 -12.27 -1.39
N THR A 23 9.65 -13.20 -1.48
CA THR A 23 9.73 -14.33 -2.43
C THR A 23 9.87 -13.85 -3.87
N LEU A 24 9.06 -12.89 -4.31
CA LEU A 24 9.14 -12.36 -5.68
C LEU A 24 10.48 -11.66 -5.96
N LYS A 25 11.05 -11.00 -4.95
CA LYS A 25 12.38 -10.40 -5.06
C LYS A 25 13.46 -11.47 -5.26
N ASP A 26 13.43 -12.52 -4.46
CA ASP A 26 14.40 -13.62 -4.54
C ASP A 26 14.31 -14.37 -5.88
N GLU A 27 13.09 -14.47 -6.44
CA GLU A 27 12.82 -15.04 -7.76
C GLU A 27 13.16 -14.09 -8.93
N GLY A 28 13.57 -12.85 -8.68
CA GLY A 28 13.82 -11.84 -9.73
C GLY A 28 12.55 -11.35 -10.44
N ARG A 29 11.38 -11.55 -9.87
CA ARG A 29 10.05 -11.25 -10.43
C ARG A 29 9.36 -10.05 -9.81
N LEU A 30 10.01 -9.35 -8.90
CA LEU A 30 9.43 -8.20 -8.21
C LEU A 30 9.30 -7.01 -9.16
N HIS A 31 8.06 -6.59 -9.45
CA HIS A 31 7.79 -5.36 -10.18
C HIS A 31 7.69 -4.17 -9.20
N PRO A 32 8.19 -2.96 -9.56
CA PRO A 32 8.15 -1.78 -8.67
C PRO A 32 6.75 -1.40 -8.16
N SER A 33 5.71 -1.58 -8.99
CA SER A 33 4.33 -1.31 -8.59
C SER A 33 3.85 -2.20 -7.44
N MET A 34 4.38 -3.43 -7.32
CA MET A 34 4.07 -4.33 -6.21
C MET A 34 4.60 -3.78 -4.88
N VAL A 35 5.74 -3.09 -4.88
CA VAL A 35 6.27 -2.41 -3.70
C VAL A 35 5.36 -1.25 -3.30
N SER A 36 4.90 -0.47 -4.28
CA SER A 36 3.92 0.61 -4.06
C SER A 36 2.61 0.08 -3.46
N LEU A 37 2.10 -1.04 -3.99
CA LEU A 37 0.90 -1.70 -3.47
C LEU A 37 1.09 -2.12 -2.01
N ALA A 38 2.20 -2.78 -1.70
CA ALA A 38 2.46 -3.27 -0.35
C ALA A 38 2.69 -2.13 0.64
N LYS A 39 3.47 -1.10 0.27
CA LYS A 39 3.67 0.06 1.14
C LYS A 39 2.33 0.72 1.43
N ARG A 40 1.54 1.03 0.41
CA ARG A 40 0.23 1.66 0.57
C ARG A 40 -0.70 0.83 1.46
N ALA A 41 -0.83 -0.46 1.19
CA ALA A 41 -1.72 -1.35 1.93
C ALA A 41 -1.26 -1.54 3.39
N ASN A 42 0.01 -1.94 3.58
CA ASN A 42 0.50 -2.32 4.90
C ASN A 42 0.65 -1.11 5.83
N VAL A 43 1.18 0.01 5.33
CA VAL A 43 1.37 1.20 6.16
C VAL A 43 0.03 1.83 6.52
N GLY A 44 -0.91 1.93 5.57
CA GLY A 44 -2.27 2.40 5.84
C GLY A 44 -2.96 1.57 6.92
N LYS A 45 -2.91 0.25 6.81
CA LYS A 45 -3.46 -0.67 7.82
C LYS A 45 -2.76 -0.58 9.18
N ALA A 46 -1.43 -0.52 9.18
CA ALA A 46 -0.68 -0.36 10.44
C ALA A 46 -1.06 0.92 11.17
N LEU A 47 -1.26 2.03 10.45
CA LEU A 47 -1.70 3.30 11.01
C LEU A 47 -3.14 3.22 11.57
N GLU A 48 -4.06 2.57 10.85
CA GLU A 48 -5.41 2.31 11.35
C GLU A 48 -5.38 1.49 12.65
N ILE A 49 -4.58 0.42 12.70
CA ILE A 49 -4.40 -0.41 13.90
C ILE A 49 -3.87 0.44 15.07
N ALA A 50 -2.86 1.27 14.84
CA ALA A 50 -2.28 2.12 15.88
C ALA A 50 -3.32 3.13 16.42
N ARG A 51 -4.14 3.73 15.56
CA ARG A 51 -5.21 4.64 15.93
C ARG A 51 -6.29 3.94 16.76
N VAL A 52 -6.70 2.72 16.36
CA VAL A 52 -7.68 1.92 17.10
C VAL A 52 -7.10 1.48 18.46
N ALA A 53 -5.83 1.06 18.49
CA ALA A 53 -5.17 0.69 19.75
C ALA A 53 -5.09 1.89 20.72
N ARG A 54 -4.71 3.07 20.21
CA ARG A 54 -4.73 4.31 21.00
C ARG A 54 -6.12 4.59 21.56
N ASP A 55 -7.16 4.46 20.73
CA ASP A 55 -8.55 4.69 21.14
C ASP A 55 -9.00 3.71 22.24
N MET A 56 -8.64 2.43 22.11
CA MET A 56 -8.97 1.40 23.10
C MET A 56 -8.37 1.67 24.48
N MET A 57 -7.27 2.42 24.56
CA MET A 57 -6.59 2.76 25.81
C MET A 57 -7.13 4.05 26.45
N GLY A 58 -8.08 4.73 25.82
CA GLY A 58 -8.64 5.98 26.32
C GLY A 58 -7.56 7.04 26.58
N GLY A 59 -7.61 7.70 27.76
CA GLY A 59 -6.62 8.71 28.16
C GLY A 59 -5.19 8.19 28.22
N ASN A 60 -4.98 6.93 28.57
CA ASN A 60 -3.66 6.30 28.59
C ASN A 60 -3.05 6.20 27.19
N GLY A 61 -3.89 6.10 26.15
CA GLY A 61 -3.44 5.98 24.76
C GLY A 61 -2.75 7.23 24.19
N ILE A 62 -2.89 8.39 24.83
CA ILE A 62 -2.25 9.65 24.42
C ILE A 62 -1.02 10.02 25.25
N THR A 63 -0.67 9.22 26.24
CA THR A 63 0.52 9.44 27.07
C THR A 63 1.70 8.64 26.57
N GLY A 64 2.93 9.15 26.80
CA GLY A 64 4.15 8.53 26.33
C GLY A 64 4.49 7.19 27.02
N GLU A 65 4.00 6.98 28.24
CA GLU A 65 4.28 5.81 29.07
C GLU A 65 3.82 4.50 28.41
N TYR A 66 2.68 4.53 27.70
CA TYR A 66 2.10 3.34 27.05
C TYR A 66 2.59 3.11 25.62
N ARG A 67 3.43 4.00 25.10
CA ARG A 67 4.10 3.92 23.78
C ARG A 67 3.19 3.86 22.55
N VAL A 68 1.89 3.63 22.67
CA VAL A 68 0.98 3.50 21.51
C VAL A 68 0.98 4.77 20.67
N ILE A 69 0.98 5.95 21.33
CA ILE A 69 1.04 7.24 20.63
C ILE A 69 2.35 7.39 19.83
N HIS A 70 3.46 6.88 20.33
CA HIS A 70 4.75 6.93 19.62
C HIS A 70 4.68 6.10 18.31
N HIS A 71 4.08 4.90 18.37
CA HIS A 71 3.89 4.09 17.18
C HIS A 71 2.98 4.78 16.16
N MET A 72 1.90 5.42 16.62
CA MET A 72 1.00 6.16 15.74
C MET A 72 1.71 7.32 15.04
N VAL A 73 2.46 8.14 15.78
CA VAL A 73 3.23 9.28 15.23
C VAL A 73 4.30 8.78 14.24
N ASN A 74 5.02 7.71 14.58
CA ASN A 74 6.00 7.11 13.67
C ASN A 74 5.35 6.60 12.38
N LEU A 75 4.19 5.98 12.46
CA LEU A 75 3.47 5.47 11.30
C LEU A 75 2.91 6.59 10.42
N GLU A 76 2.55 7.76 10.98
CA GLU A 76 2.23 8.95 10.18
C GLU A 76 3.45 9.38 9.34
N SER A 77 4.66 9.33 9.91
CA SER A 77 5.88 9.60 9.16
C SER A 77 6.11 8.57 8.05
N VAL A 78 5.96 7.28 8.35
CA VAL A 78 6.10 6.20 7.37
C VAL A 78 5.06 6.33 6.25
N ASN A 79 3.84 6.76 6.57
CA ASN A 79 2.76 6.97 5.59
C ASN A 79 3.05 8.18 4.66
N THR A 80 3.95 9.06 5.07
CA THR A 80 4.23 10.33 4.37
C THR A 80 5.50 10.28 3.54
N TYR A 81 6.61 9.73 4.07
CA TYR A 81 7.91 9.77 3.41
C TYR A 81 8.09 8.67 2.37
N GLU A 82 9.07 8.85 1.47
CA GLU A 82 9.40 7.90 0.38
C GLU A 82 8.20 7.52 -0.50
N GLY A 83 7.38 8.51 -0.78
CA GLY A 83 6.10 8.37 -1.46
C GLY A 83 4.95 8.27 -0.46
N THR A 84 4.06 9.26 -0.49
CA THR A 84 2.85 9.27 0.34
C THR A 84 1.90 8.14 -0.05
N TYR A 85 0.95 7.86 0.82
CA TYR A 85 -0.15 6.93 0.53
C TYR A 85 -0.84 7.22 -0.81
N ASP A 86 -1.04 8.52 -1.12
CA ASP A 86 -1.70 8.95 -2.35
C ASP A 86 -0.79 8.79 -3.57
N ILE A 87 0.51 9.14 -3.46
CA ILE A 87 1.47 8.94 -4.54
C ILE A 87 1.57 7.46 -4.93
N HIS A 88 1.60 6.55 -3.97
CA HIS A 88 1.55 5.12 -4.27
C HIS A 88 0.22 4.71 -4.93
N GLY A 89 -0.90 5.36 -4.58
CA GLY A 89 -2.17 5.19 -5.27
C GLY A 89 -2.11 5.60 -6.73
N LEU A 90 -1.47 6.74 -7.03
CA LEU A 90 -1.30 7.23 -8.40
C LEU A 90 -0.38 6.32 -9.23
N ILE A 91 0.70 5.79 -8.64
CA ILE A 91 1.58 4.79 -9.29
C ILE A 91 0.77 3.56 -9.69
N LEU A 92 -0.06 3.03 -8.79
CA LEU A 92 -0.92 1.89 -9.07
C LEU A 92 -2.00 2.20 -10.10
N GLY A 93 -2.62 3.37 -10.01
CA GLY A 93 -3.60 3.84 -11.00
C GLY A 93 -3.01 3.89 -12.40
N ARG A 94 -1.80 4.43 -12.55
CA ARG A 94 -1.06 4.42 -13.82
C ARG A 94 -0.80 3.00 -14.33
N GLU A 95 -0.37 2.09 -13.47
CA GLU A 95 -0.10 0.71 -13.83
C GLU A 95 -1.34 0.01 -14.37
N LEU A 96 -2.50 0.27 -13.77
CA LEU A 96 -3.77 -0.35 -14.14
C LEU A 96 -4.40 0.27 -15.39
N THR A 97 -4.25 1.58 -15.58
CA THR A 97 -4.97 2.32 -16.62
C THR A 97 -4.12 2.78 -17.79
N GLY A 98 -2.80 2.79 -17.62
CA GLY A 98 -1.86 3.40 -18.56
C GLY A 98 -1.86 4.94 -18.53
N ILE A 99 -2.72 5.58 -17.72
CA ILE A 99 -2.88 7.04 -17.66
C ILE A 99 -2.02 7.62 -16.53
N GLN A 100 -1.16 8.59 -16.86
CA GLN A 100 -0.40 9.31 -15.84
C GLN A 100 -1.27 10.37 -15.14
N ALA A 101 -1.15 10.44 -13.80
CA ALA A 101 -1.83 11.47 -13.01
C ALA A 101 -1.23 12.86 -13.19
N PHE A 102 0.06 12.95 -13.56
CA PHE A 102 0.76 14.21 -13.82
C PHE A 102 1.29 14.18 -15.24
N THR A 103 0.76 15.07 -16.08
CA THR A 103 1.32 15.37 -17.40
C THR A 103 2.16 16.62 -17.26
N PRO A 104 3.45 16.67 -17.69
CA PRO A 104 4.20 17.91 -17.74
C PRO A 104 3.43 18.94 -18.59
N LEU A 105 3.25 20.15 -18.07
CA LEU A 105 2.69 21.25 -18.83
C LEU A 105 3.61 21.50 -20.04
N GLY A 106 3.20 21.06 -21.22
CA GLY A 106 3.91 21.35 -22.46
C GLY A 106 4.14 20.21 -23.44
N ASN A 107 3.79 18.98 -23.15
CA ASN A 107 3.87 17.89 -24.12
C ASN A 107 2.55 17.15 -24.24
N ASP A 108 1.89 17.43 -25.34
CA ASP A 108 0.93 16.63 -26.10
C ASP A 108 -0.10 15.77 -25.31
N LEU A 109 -1.30 16.31 -25.27
CA LEU A 109 -2.49 15.43 -25.30
C LEU A 109 -2.25 14.44 -26.46
N PRO A 110 -2.38 13.14 -26.27
CA PRO A 110 -2.35 12.22 -27.37
C PRO A 110 -3.44 12.67 -28.36
N SER A 111 -3.01 13.00 -29.59
CA SER A 111 -3.92 13.14 -30.71
C SER A 111 -4.76 11.88 -30.75
N GLY A 112 -6.09 12.06 -30.76
CA GLY A 112 -7.07 11.01 -30.58
C GLY A 112 -7.15 9.96 -31.67
N ASP A 113 -6.02 9.37 -32.03
CA ASP A 113 -5.94 8.24 -32.96
C ASP A 113 -5.64 6.99 -32.14
N GLY A 114 -6.75 6.29 -31.89
CA GLY A 114 -6.83 5.11 -31.08
C GLY A 114 -5.79 4.04 -31.39
N ALA A 115 -4.97 3.78 -30.40
CA ALA A 115 -4.47 2.45 -30.13
C ALA A 115 -4.45 2.30 -28.62
N ALA A 116 -5.57 1.83 -28.09
CA ALA A 116 -5.61 1.24 -26.76
C ALA A 116 -4.59 0.10 -26.78
N THR A 117 -3.40 0.36 -26.24
CA THR A 117 -2.49 -0.72 -25.89
C THR A 117 -3.20 -1.55 -24.84
N ALA A 118 -3.45 -2.82 -25.17
CA ALA A 118 -4.11 -3.77 -24.30
C ALA A 118 -3.48 -3.73 -22.90
N PRO A 119 -4.28 -3.81 -21.83
CA PRO A 119 -3.74 -3.85 -20.49
C PRO A 119 -2.78 -5.03 -20.37
N PRO A 120 -1.69 -4.89 -19.60
CA PRO A 120 -0.78 -6.00 -19.36
C PRO A 120 -1.59 -7.19 -18.86
N GLN A 121 -1.46 -8.31 -19.55
CA GLN A 121 -2.14 -9.55 -19.17
C GLN A 121 -1.62 -9.95 -17.79
N VAL A 122 -2.44 -9.76 -16.78
CA VAL A 122 -2.28 -10.42 -15.49
C VAL A 122 -2.21 -11.92 -15.81
N ALA A 123 -1.04 -12.51 -15.58
CA ALA A 123 -0.75 -13.88 -15.94
C ALA A 123 -1.86 -14.81 -15.43
N LYS A 124 -2.60 -15.39 -16.36
CA LYS A 124 -3.42 -16.56 -16.12
C LYS A 124 -2.48 -17.75 -15.98
N GLU A 125 -1.94 -17.95 -14.80
CA GLU A 125 -1.38 -19.22 -14.38
C GLU A 125 -1.86 -19.56 -12.98
N VAL A 126 -3.12 -19.95 -12.92
CA VAL A 126 -3.59 -20.85 -11.87
C VAL A 126 -4.22 -22.03 -12.60
N GLY A 127 -3.51 -23.15 -12.59
CA GLY A 127 -4.15 -24.43 -12.85
C GLY A 127 -3.53 -25.28 -13.96
N SER A 128 -2.62 -26.17 -13.62
CA SER A 128 -2.77 -27.61 -13.91
C SER A 128 -1.65 -28.42 -13.24
N THR A 129 -2.11 -29.38 -12.51
CA THR A 129 -1.53 -30.52 -11.78
C THR A 129 -1.04 -30.25 -10.38
#